data_db36241f1fc41ee3b85a98333ffab291
#
_entry.id   db36241f1fc41ee3b85a98333ffab291
#
_cell.length_a   1.000
_cell.length_b   1.000
_cell.length_c   1.000
_cell.angle_alpha   90.00
_cell.angle_beta   90.00
_cell.angle_gamma   90.00
#
_symmetry.space_group_name_H-M   'P 1'
#
loop_
_entity.id
_entity.type
_entity.pdbx_description
1 polymer ?
#
loop_
_entity_poly.entity_id
_entity_poly.type
_entity_poly.pdbx_seq_one_letter_code
_entity_poly.pdbx_strand_id
1 'polypeptide(L)'
;MMSFEQRMIEVNGVELSTESFGRPEHPAILLVHGAGHSLLAWEEDFVRRLVAGGRYVIRYDSRDAGLSTNYPAGAPAYELRDLVADAACLIEALGLTSAHVVGMSQGAAIGQLLALDHPGRVASLTLASATPGGPGHEHPDLPRMSADLQALFAEEDPGPDWSDRAGVIDYLVEAERPFAAASRPFDEAGMRAMAARVAGRTRNIAAQLTNPFMIDAGEPWRGRLGQITAPTLVLHGTEDPMFPIEHGRALAEEIPGARFMAMEQTGHEVFPRAQWDTVVDAILDHTRAFRPV
;
A
#
# COMPACT_ATOMS: atom_id res chain seq x y z
N MET A 1 -11.17 23.21 8.12
CA MET A 1 -10.39 21.96 8.14
C MET A 1 -11.35 20.82 8.41
N MET A 2 -11.42 19.78 7.55
CA MET A 2 -12.10 18.55 7.93
C MET A 2 -11.30 17.94 9.09
N SER A 3 -11.99 17.64 10.20
CA SER A 3 -11.38 16.91 11.30
C SER A 3 -11.17 15.46 10.88
N PHE A 4 -10.03 14.89 11.21
CA PHE A 4 -9.81 13.46 11.18
C PHE A 4 -9.77 12.93 12.62
N GLU A 5 -10.09 11.67 12.80
CA GLU A 5 -9.98 10.99 14.07
C GLU A 5 -8.76 10.07 14.02
N GLN A 6 -7.84 10.26 14.97
CA GLN A 6 -6.69 9.37 15.16
C GLN A 6 -6.97 8.45 16.35
N ARG A 7 -6.74 7.14 16.16
CA ARG A 7 -6.92 6.14 17.20
C ARG A 7 -5.78 5.13 17.18
N MET A 8 -5.47 4.59 18.34
CA MET A 8 -4.79 3.30 18.47
C MET A 8 -5.86 2.23 18.64
N ILE A 9 -5.84 1.21 17.78
CA ILE A 9 -6.82 0.13 17.78
C ILE A 9 -6.09 -1.18 18.00
N GLU A 10 -6.49 -1.90 19.06
CA GLU A 10 -5.95 -3.22 19.35
C GLU A 10 -6.64 -4.26 18.47
N VAL A 11 -5.86 -4.98 17.65
CA VAL A 11 -6.30 -6.05 16.77
C VAL A 11 -5.25 -7.15 16.69
N ASN A 12 -5.63 -8.39 16.62
CA ASN A 12 -4.73 -9.53 16.41
C ASN A 12 -3.47 -9.50 17.30
N GLY A 13 -3.62 -9.04 18.55
CA GLY A 13 -2.55 -8.97 19.55
C GLY A 13 -1.54 -7.83 19.38
N VAL A 14 -1.83 -6.84 18.52
CA VAL A 14 -1.02 -5.63 18.31
C VAL A 14 -1.87 -4.38 18.33
N GLU A 15 -1.26 -3.22 18.53
CA GLU A 15 -1.89 -1.91 18.39
C GLU A 15 -1.54 -1.31 17.02
N LEU A 16 -2.57 -0.92 16.25
CA LEU A 16 -2.43 -0.24 14.98
C LEU A 16 -2.88 1.22 15.11
N SER A 17 -2.03 2.14 14.67
CA SER A 17 -2.38 3.55 14.55
C SER A 17 -3.21 3.77 13.30
N THR A 18 -4.40 4.36 13.46
CA THR A 18 -5.35 4.63 12.39
C THR A 18 -5.72 6.09 12.32
N GLU A 19 -6.03 6.56 11.14
CA GLU A 19 -6.66 7.86 10.91
C GLU A 19 -7.90 7.67 10.04
N SER A 20 -9.02 8.24 10.46
CA SER A 20 -10.30 8.17 9.77
C SER A 20 -10.79 9.54 9.35
N PHE A 21 -11.31 9.65 8.13
CA PHE A 21 -11.77 10.89 7.51
C PHE A 21 -13.17 10.72 6.94
N GLY A 22 -13.98 11.76 7.03
CA GLY A 22 -15.33 11.77 6.49
C GLY A 22 -16.37 11.25 7.49
N ARG A 23 -17.49 10.75 6.97
CA ARG A 23 -18.65 10.33 7.79
C ARG A 23 -18.73 8.80 7.82
N PRO A 24 -18.82 8.18 9.00
CA PRO A 24 -18.89 6.72 9.14
C PRO A 24 -20.05 6.04 8.39
N GLU A 25 -21.12 6.81 8.08
CA GLU A 25 -22.28 6.30 7.35
C GLU A 25 -22.02 6.17 5.84
N HIS A 26 -20.94 6.73 5.34
CA HIS A 26 -20.53 6.60 3.93
C HIS A 26 -19.82 5.26 3.69
N PRO A 27 -19.81 4.77 2.43
CA PRO A 27 -19.03 3.60 2.09
C PRO A 27 -17.57 3.73 2.50
N ALA A 28 -17.07 2.74 3.24
CA ALA A 28 -15.73 2.77 3.81
C ALA A 28 -14.67 2.36 2.79
N ILE A 29 -13.56 3.11 2.71
CA ILE A 29 -12.34 2.75 2.00
C ILE A 29 -11.23 2.52 3.03
N LEU A 30 -10.59 1.34 2.98
CA LEU A 30 -9.39 1.03 3.73
C LEU A 30 -8.16 1.16 2.81
N LEU A 31 -7.26 2.07 3.14
CA LEU A 31 -6.02 2.32 2.41
C LEU A 31 -4.86 1.55 3.06
N VAL A 32 -4.23 0.65 2.30
CA VAL A 32 -3.13 -0.23 2.76
C VAL A 32 -1.85 0.14 2.03
N HIS A 33 -0.86 0.63 2.76
CA HIS A 33 0.41 1.10 2.20
C HIS A 33 1.36 -0.06 1.84
N GLY A 34 2.41 0.24 1.07
CA GLY A 34 3.47 -0.69 0.69
C GLY A 34 4.50 -0.93 1.80
N ALA A 35 5.42 -1.87 1.55
CA ALA A 35 6.56 -2.12 2.42
C ALA A 35 7.42 -0.85 2.60
N GLY A 36 7.99 -0.65 3.78
CA GLY A 36 8.81 0.53 4.09
C GLY A 36 8.03 1.83 4.30
N HIS A 37 6.75 1.85 3.99
CA HIS A 37 5.89 3.03 4.12
C HIS A 37 5.11 3.05 5.45
N SER A 38 4.30 4.10 5.61
CA SER A 38 3.32 4.28 6.70
C SER A 38 2.03 4.85 6.13
N LEU A 39 1.03 5.08 6.96
CA LEU A 39 -0.21 5.74 6.55
C LEU A 39 0.01 7.10 5.87
N LEU A 40 1.15 7.76 6.13
CA LEU A 40 1.50 9.04 5.52
C LEU A 40 1.73 8.95 3.99
N ALA A 41 2.02 7.76 3.45
CA ALA A 41 2.12 7.54 2.01
C ALA A 41 0.82 7.93 1.28
N TRP A 42 -0.32 7.75 1.92
CA TRP A 42 -1.61 8.25 1.47
C TRP A 42 -1.77 9.71 1.89
N GLU A 43 -1.31 10.63 1.06
CA GLU A 43 -1.33 12.06 1.39
C GLU A 43 -2.73 12.56 1.76
N GLU A 44 -2.80 13.47 2.72
CA GLU A 44 -4.07 13.95 3.26
C GLU A 44 -4.95 14.61 2.18
N ASP A 45 -4.36 15.33 1.24
CA ASP A 45 -5.11 15.96 0.15
C ASP A 45 -5.71 14.93 -0.82
N PHE A 46 -5.02 13.80 -1.06
CA PHE A 46 -5.58 12.67 -1.80
C PHE A 46 -6.77 12.05 -1.05
N VAL A 47 -6.59 11.78 0.24
CA VAL A 47 -7.66 11.27 1.12
C VAL A 47 -8.88 12.19 1.13
N ARG A 48 -8.66 13.51 1.23
CA ARG A 48 -9.74 14.53 1.22
C ARG A 48 -10.54 14.52 -0.08
N ARG A 49 -9.94 14.21 -1.21
CA ARG A 49 -10.65 14.08 -2.50
C ARG A 49 -11.60 12.88 -2.49
N LEU A 50 -11.18 11.74 -1.93
CA LEU A 50 -12.06 10.58 -1.77
C LEU A 50 -13.23 10.88 -0.82
N VAL A 51 -12.96 11.59 0.29
CA VAL A 51 -14.00 12.04 1.22
C VAL A 51 -14.99 13.00 0.57
N ALA A 52 -14.51 13.92 -0.26
CA ALA A 52 -15.36 14.83 -1.03
C ALA A 52 -16.26 14.06 -2.02
N GLY A 53 -15.78 12.91 -2.52
CA GLY A 53 -16.57 11.96 -3.31
C GLY A 53 -17.56 11.11 -2.50
N GLY A 54 -17.76 11.40 -1.21
CA GLY A 54 -18.73 10.72 -0.35
C GLY A 54 -18.23 9.37 0.18
N ARG A 55 -16.96 9.26 0.54
CA ARG A 55 -16.38 8.06 1.17
C ARG A 55 -15.97 8.33 2.62
N TYR A 56 -16.05 7.28 3.44
CA TYR A 56 -15.41 7.21 4.75
C TYR A 56 -14.04 6.57 4.56
N VAL A 57 -12.96 7.32 4.70
CA VAL A 57 -11.62 6.86 4.34
C VAL A 57 -10.81 6.59 5.60
N ILE A 58 -10.26 5.38 5.68
CA ILE A 58 -9.41 4.92 6.77
C ILE A 58 -8.02 4.63 6.18
N ARG A 59 -6.97 5.14 6.81
CA ARG A 59 -5.58 4.76 6.57
C ARG A 59 -4.96 4.34 7.89
N TYR A 60 -4.06 3.38 7.86
CA TYR A 60 -3.43 2.87 9.08
C TYR A 60 -1.95 2.57 8.87
N ASP A 61 -1.19 2.57 9.96
CA ASP A 61 0.16 2.04 10.00
C ASP A 61 0.11 0.53 10.24
N SER A 62 0.74 -0.25 9.38
CA SER A 62 0.96 -1.69 9.62
C SER A 62 1.95 -1.89 10.77
N ARG A 63 2.19 -3.14 11.18
CA ARG A 63 3.28 -3.48 12.12
C ARG A 63 4.59 -2.89 11.63
N ASP A 64 5.42 -2.39 12.54
CA ASP A 64 6.68 -1.68 12.31
C ASP A 64 6.57 -0.32 11.62
N ALA A 65 5.39 0.08 11.14
CA ALA A 65 5.17 1.38 10.52
C ALA A 65 4.69 2.43 11.52
N GLY A 66 5.16 3.66 11.34
CA GLY A 66 4.68 4.86 12.00
C GLY A 66 4.56 4.75 13.52
N LEU A 67 3.32 4.79 14.03
CA LEU A 67 3.02 4.73 15.46
C LEU A 67 2.50 3.36 15.92
N SER A 68 2.37 2.39 15.04
CA SER A 68 1.90 1.04 15.37
C SER A 68 2.92 0.25 16.17
N THR A 69 2.56 -0.96 16.61
CA THR A 69 3.45 -1.89 17.30
C THR A 69 4.72 -2.13 16.48
N ASN A 70 5.87 -2.00 17.14
CA ASN A 70 7.20 -2.17 16.54
C ASN A 70 7.94 -3.36 17.13
N TYR A 71 8.79 -3.97 16.28
CA TYR A 71 9.76 -4.99 16.64
C TYR A 71 11.19 -4.45 16.47
N PRO A 72 12.22 -5.13 16.97
CA PRO A 72 13.60 -4.73 16.69
C PRO A 72 13.89 -4.74 15.18
N ALA A 73 14.65 -3.77 14.69
CA ALA A 73 15.08 -3.74 13.31
C ALA A 73 15.88 -5.00 12.94
N GLY A 74 15.57 -5.62 11.81
CA GLY A 74 16.14 -6.88 11.36
C GLY A 74 15.58 -8.14 12.05
N ALA A 75 14.56 -8.01 12.91
CA ALA A 75 13.98 -9.15 13.65
C ALA A 75 12.45 -9.03 13.74
N PRO A 76 11.72 -9.04 12.60
CA PRO A 76 10.27 -9.05 12.61
C PRO A 76 9.75 -10.34 13.26
N ALA A 77 8.76 -10.23 14.15
CA ALA A 77 8.12 -11.37 14.78
C ALA A 77 6.70 -11.56 14.23
N TYR A 78 6.56 -11.45 12.92
CA TYR A 78 5.31 -11.61 12.19
C TYR A 78 5.60 -11.98 10.73
N GLU A 79 4.60 -12.47 10.03
CA GLU A 79 4.64 -12.83 8.62
C GLU A 79 3.58 -12.04 7.81
N LEU A 80 3.54 -12.19 6.49
CA LEU A 80 2.57 -11.49 5.64
C LEU A 80 1.11 -11.82 6.04
N ARG A 81 0.86 -13.08 6.47
CA ARG A 81 -0.49 -13.51 6.90
C ARG A 81 -0.96 -12.81 8.17
N ASP A 82 -0.05 -12.42 9.05
CA ASP A 82 -0.41 -11.60 10.22
C ASP A 82 -0.91 -10.22 9.78
N LEU A 83 -0.28 -9.61 8.77
CA LEU A 83 -0.74 -8.32 8.23
C LEU A 83 -2.12 -8.42 7.55
N VAL A 84 -2.43 -9.57 6.95
CA VAL A 84 -3.76 -9.86 6.39
C VAL A 84 -4.79 -9.99 7.52
N ALA A 85 -4.46 -10.74 8.58
CA ALA A 85 -5.32 -10.89 9.75
C ALA A 85 -5.55 -9.55 10.46
N ASP A 86 -4.51 -8.73 10.57
CA ASP A 86 -4.59 -7.37 11.13
C ASP A 86 -5.60 -6.51 10.35
N ALA A 87 -5.54 -6.52 9.01
CA ALA A 87 -6.47 -5.77 8.16
C ALA A 87 -7.92 -6.27 8.30
N ALA A 88 -8.12 -7.59 8.36
CA ALA A 88 -9.44 -8.19 8.59
C ALA A 88 -10.03 -7.81 9.95
N CYS A 89 -9.22 -7.93 11.03
CA CYS A 89 -9.61 -7.56 12.38
C CYS A 89 -9.83 -6.04 12.53
N LEU A 90 -9.05 -5.23 11.83
CA LEU A 90 -9.21 -3.77 11.83
C LEU A 90 -10.57 -3.35 11.24
N ILE A 91 -10.99 -3.94 10.12
CA ILE A 91 -12.31 -3.70 9.54
C ILE A 91 -13.41 -4.00 10.58
N GLU A 92 -13.28 -5.13 11.29
CA GLU A 92 -14.24 -5.54 12.32
C GLU A 92 -14.22 -4.61 13.53
N ALA A 93 -13.03 -4.28 14.05
CA ALA A 93 -12.87 -3.39 15.23
C ALA A 93 -13.39 -1.96 14.97
N LEU A 94 -13.42 -1.53 13.70
CA LEU A 94 -14.06 -0.28 13.27
C LEU A 94 -15.59 -0.38 13.16
N GLY A 95 -16.18 -1.55 13.47
CA GLY A 95 -17.63 -1.78 13.36
C GLY A 95 -18.12 -1.95 11.91
N LEU A 96 -17.21 -2.22 10.97
CA LEU A 96 -17.54 -2.38 9.56
C LEU A 96 -17.74 -3.87 9.24
N THR A 97 -18.77 -4.18 8.44
CA THR A 97 -18.94 -5.53 7.88
C THR A 97 -17.88 -5.79 6.81
N SER A 98 -17.68 -4.82 5.92
CA SER A 98 -16.69 -4.87 4.84
C SER A 98 -16.22 -3.46 4.48
N ALA A 99 -15.11 -3.37 3.75
CA ALA A 99 -14.58 -2.13 3.21
C ALA A 99 -14.16 -2.30 1.74
N HIS A 100 -14.15 -1.19 1.00
CA HIS A 100 -13.44 -1.10 -0.26
C HIS A 100 -11.94 -1.01 0.06
N VAL A 101 -11.16 -2.02 -0.36
CA VAL A 101 -9.73 -2.09 -0.04
C VAL A 101 -8.93 -1.51 -1.18
N VAL A 102 -8.07 -0.55 -0.90
CA VAL A 102 -7.11 0.03 -1.85
C VAL A 102 -5.71 -0.24 -1.32
N GLY A 103 -4.98 -1.13 -1.98
CA GLY A 103 -3.64 -1.53 -1.58
C GLY A 103 -2.60 -1.19 -2.65
N MET A 104 -1.41 -0.78 -2.22
CA MET A 104 -0.26 -0.52 -3.09
C MET A 104 0.88 -1.48 -2.75
N SER A 105 1.50 -2.13 -3.76
CA SER A 105 2.67 -3.00 -3.59
C SER A 105 2.39 -4.11 -2.56
N GLN A 106 3.11 -4.19 -1.44
CA GLN A 106 2.81 -5.12 -0.34
C GLN A 106 1.37 -4.97 0.18
N GLY A 107 0.83 -3.74 0.23
CA GLY A 107 -0.57 -3.52 0.57
C GLY A 107 -1.54 -4.13 -0.44
N ALA A 108 -1.16 -4.23 -1.70
CA ALA A 108 -1.94 -4.95 -2.72
C ALA A 108 -1.84 -6.47 -2.55
N ALA A 109 -0.69 -7.00 -2.12
CA ALA A 109 -0.54 -8.41 -1.74
C ALA A 109 -1.46 -8.75 -0.54
N ILE A 110 -1.48 -7.89 0.49
CA ILE A 110 -2.42 -8.00 1.60
C ILE A 110 -3.86 -7.98 1.09
N GLY A 111 -4.20 -7.08 0.17
CA GLY A 111 -5.53 -6.98 -0.44
C GLY A 111 -5.94 -8.26 -1.20
N GLN A 112 -5.03 -8.86 -2.00
CA GLN A 112 -5.28 -10.13 -2.68
C GLN A 112 -5.60 -11.24 -1.68
N LEU A 113 -4.78 -11.40 -0.65
CA LEU A 113 -4.95 -12.41 0.39
C LEU A 113 -6.20 -12.17 1.22
N LEU A 114 -6.49 -10.92 1.57
CA LEU A 114 -7.72 -10.56 2.28
C LEU A 114 -8.96 -10.94 1.47
N ALA A 115 -8.95 -10.70 0.15
CA ALA A 115 -10.06 -11.08 -0.71
C ALA A 115 -10.20 -12.62 -0.86
N LEU A 116 -9.11 -13.37 -0.76
CA LEU A 116 -9.09 -14.83 -0.85
C LEU A 116 -9.49 -15.50 0.47
N ASP A 117 -8.96 -15.02 1.59
CA ASP A 117 -9.07 -15.68 2.89
C ASP A 117 -10.22 -15.09 3.74
N HIS A 118 -10.61 -13.83 3.50
CA HIS A 118 -11.68 -13.11 4.19
C HIS A 118 -12.63 -12.40 3.20
N PRO A 119 -13.22 -13.10 2.20
CA PRO A 119 -13.99 -12.47 1.13
C PRO A 119 -15.16 -11.62 1.63
N GLY A 120 -15.74 -11.95 2.78
CA GLY A 120 -16.79 -11.16 3.41
C GLY A 120 -16.35 -9.79 3.95
N ARG A 121 -15.04 -9.53 4.02
CA ARG A 121 -14.47 -8.25 4.48
C ARG A 121 -14.15 -7.29 3.34
N VAL A 122 -14.22 -7.74 2.07
CA VAL A 122 -13.83 -6.96 0.89
C VAL A 122 -15.04 -6.65 0.03
N ALA A 123 -15.51 -5.41 0.07
CA ALA A 123 -16.61 -4.94 -0.77
C ALA A 123 -16.17 -4.73 -2.24
N SER A 124 -14.97 -4.21 -2.46
CA SER A 124 -14.25 -4.19 -3.73
C SER A 124 -12.75 -4.07 -3.47
N LEU A 125 -11.95 -4.38 -4.48
CA LEU A 125 -10.50 -4.40 -4.40
C LEU A 125 -9.89 -3.47 -5.44
N THR A 126 -8.97 -2.60 -5.02
CA THR A 126 -8.11 -1.81 -5.92
C THR A 126 -6.67 -2.20 -5.64
N LEU A 127 -5.99 -2.72 -6.64
CA LEU A 127 -4.60 -3.18 -6.59
C LEU A 127 -3.71 -2.23 -7.38
N ALA A 128 -2.82 -1.51 -6.69
CA ALA A 128 -1.91 -0.55 -7.31
C ALA A 128 -0.48 -1.06 -7.29
N SER A 129 0.24 -0.95 -8.40
CA SER A 129 1.67 -1.30 -8.55
C SER A 129 1.97 -2.66 -7.93
N ALA A 130 1.27 -3.69 -8.43
CA ALA A 130 1.21 -5.02 -7.81
C ALA A 130 1.57 -6.13 -8.78
N THR A 131 1.98 -7.29 -8.23
CA THR A 131 2.24 -8.52 -8.96
C THR A 131 1.23 -9.61 -8.61
N PRO A 132 0.90 -10.53 -9.53
CA PRO A 132 0.06 -11.69 -9.22
C PRO A 132 0.70 -12.57 -8.16
N GLY A 133 -0.01 -12.84 -7.06
CA GLY A 133 0.53 -13.69 -5.98
C GLY A 133 1.56 -12.98 -5.09
N GLY A 134 1.75 -11.65 -5.24
CA GLY A 134 2.60 -10.80 -4.39
C GLY A 134 4.11 -11.01 -4.54
N PRO A 135 4.90 -10.15 -3.89
CA PRO A 135 6.36 -10.29 -3.87
C PRO A 135 6.79 -11.53 -3.08
N GLY A 136 8.01 -12.00 -3.33
CA GLY A 136 8.59 -13.15 -2.64
C GLY A 136 8.40 -14.50 -3.36
N HIS A 137 7.65 -14.52 -4.47
CA HIS A 137 7.47 -15.71 -5.31
C HIS A 137 8.00 -15.48 -6.74
N GLU A 138 8.50 -16.53 -7.36
CA GLU A 138 8.97 -16.45 -8.74
C GLU A 138 7.81 -16.47 -9.74
N HIS A 139 7.90 -15.60 -10.74
CA HIS A 139 6.95 -15.49 -11.85
C HIS A 139 7.74 -15.55 -13.18
N PRO A 140 8.16 -16.74 -13.63
CA PRO A 140 9.07 -16.88 -14.78
C PRO A 140 8.44 -16.42 -16.11
N ASP A 141 7.12 -16.30 -16.15
CA ASP A 141 6.32 -15.80 -17.29
C ASP A 141 6.19 -14.28 -17.32
N LEU A 142 6.66 -13.58 -16.27
CA LEU A 142 6.58 -12.13 -16.16
C LEU A 142 7.98 -11.51 -16.22
N PRO A 143 8.10 -10.26 -16.73
CA PRO A 143 9.38 -9.56 -16.75
C PRO A 143 9.92 -9.37 -15.33
N ARG A 144 11.24 -9.44 -15.20
CA ARG A 144 11.91 -9.08 -13.94
C ARG A 144 11.92 -7.55 -13.76
N MET A 145 12.15 -7.12 -12.52
CA MET A 145 12.45 -5.70 -12.24
C MET A 145 13.61 -5.21 -13.10
N SER A 146 13.73 -3.90 -13.25
CA SER A 146 14.79 -3.25 -14.04
C SER A 146 16.20 -3.68 -13.57
N ALA A 147 17.15 -3.68 -14.51
CA ALA A 147 18.54 -4.04 -14.20
C ALA A 147 19.15 -3.13 -13.10
N ASP A 148 18.78 -1.85 -13.10
CA ASP A 148 19.26 -0.88 -12.13
C ASP A 148 18.73 -1.19 -10.72
N LEU A 149 17.47 -1.58 -10.57
CA LEU A 149 16.93 -2.04 -9.29
C LEU A 149 17.52 -3.37 -8.85
N GLN A 150 17.78 -4.31 -9.79
CA GLN A 150 18.46 -5.56 -9.45
C GLN A 150 19.87 -5.30 -8.90
N ALA A 151 20.60 -4.36 -9.50
CA ALA A 151 21.91 -3.96 -9.03
C ALA A 151 21.84 -3.30 -7.64
N LEU A 152 20.88 -2.38 -7.46
CA LEU A 152 20.66 -1.71 -6.17
C LEU A 152 20.36 -2.70 -5.04
N PHE A 153 19.46 -3.67 -5.26
CA PHE A 153 19.13 -4.68 -4.25
C PHE A 153 20.23 -5.74 -4.02
N ALA A 154 21.22 -5.82 -4.90
CA ALA A 154 22.37 -6.69 -4.70
C ALA A 154 23.48 -6.04 -3.85
N GLU A 155 23.44 -4.73 -3.64
CA GLU A 155 24.36 -4.00 -2.81
C GLU A 155 23.94 -4.10 -1.34
N GLU A 156 24.93 -4.22 -0.44
CA GLU A 156 24.68 -4.10 0.99
C GLU A 156 24.42 -2.62 1.35
N ASP A 157 23.23 -2.35 1.91
CA ASP A 157 22.88 -1.04 2.41
C ASP A 157 22.96 -1.02 3.94
N PRO A 158 23.99 -0.38 4.53
CA PRO A 158 24.10 -0.28 5.98
C PRO A 158 23.08 0.68 6.61
N GLY A 159 22.33 1.38 5.78
CA GLY A 159 21.45 2.47 6.22
C GLY A 159 22.23 3.70 6.73
N PRO A 160 21.51 4.77 7.09
CA PRO A 160 22.10 5.98 7.65
C PRO A 160 22.40 5.82 9.16
N ASP A 161 23.04 6.83 9.76
CA ASP A 161 22.97 7.00 11.20
C ASP A 161 21.53 7.35 11.62
N TRP A 162 20.83 6.38 12.19
CA TRP A 162 19.42 6.52 12.58
C TRP A 162 19.18 7.59 13.65
N SER A 163 20.24 8.08 14.33
CA SER A 163 20.18 9.19 15.28
C SER A 163 20.31 10.56 14.61
N ASP A 164 20.84 10.62 13.39
CA ASP A 164 20.92 11.84 12.57
C ASP A 164 19.64 12.02 11.74
N ARG A 165 18.74 12.83 12.26
CA ARG A 165 17.46 13.11 11.57
C ARG A 165 17.64 13.69 10.16
N ALA A 166 18.66 14.50 9.92
CA ALA A 166 18.90 15.10 8.61
C ALA A 166 19.38 14.02 7.63
N GLY A 167 20.33 13.18 8.04
CA GLY A 167 20.80 12.04 7.28
C GLY A 167 19.69 11.03 6.98
N VAL A 168 18.79 10.77 7.93
CA VAL A 168 17.61 9.92 7.72
C VAL A 168 16.66 10.50 6.66
N ILE A 169 16.42 11.82 6.68
CA ILE A 169 15.59 12.47 5.65
C ILE A 169 16.22 12.36 4.27
N ASP A 170 17.53 12.61 4.15
CA ASP A 170 18.26 12.48 2.90
C ASP A 170 18.19 11.04 2.38
N TYR A 171 18.42 10.06 3.26
CA TYR A 171 18.32 8.64 2.94
C TYR A 171 16.93 8.26 2.41
N LEU A 172 15.86 8.69 3.07
CA LEU A 172 14.47 8.43 2.64
C LEU A 172 14.18 9.03 1.25
N VAL A 173 14.70 10.23 0.95
CA VAL A 173 14.53 10.87 -0.37
C VAL A 173 15.24 10.07 -1.46
N GLU A 174 16.49 9.68 -1.21
CA GLU A 174 17.29 8.93 -2.20
C GLU A 174 16.77 7.50 -2.39
N ALA A 175 16.22 6.86 -1.34
CA ALA A 175 15.63 5.54 -1.43
C ALA A 175 14.39 5.48 -2.37
N GLU A 176 13.65 6.58 -2.50
CA GLU A 176 12.46 6.63 -3.37
C GLU A 176 12.80 6.94 -4.84
N ARG A 177 13.93 7.55 -5.11
CA ARG A 177 14.32 8.00 -6.44
C ARG A 177 14.37 6.87 -7.49
N PRO A 178 14.91 5.68 -7.22
CA PRO A 178 14.96 4.57 -8.19
C PRO A 178 13.58 4.02 -8.59
N PHE A 179 12.55 4.29 -7.79
CA PHE A 179 11.19 3.82 -8.03
C PHE A 179 10.33 4.81 -8.82
N ALA A 180 10.77 6.06 -8.94
CA ALA A 180 10.05 7.09 -9.68
C ALA A 180 10.08 6.83 -11.19
N ALA A 181 9.07 7.35 -11.91
CA ALA A 181 9.03 7.29 -13.36
C ALA A 181 10.21 8.06 -13.99
N ALA A 182 10.93 7.42 -14.92
CA ALA A 182 12.10 8.02 -15.57
C ALA A 182 11.74 9.23 -16.47
N SER A 183 10.54 9.24 -17.03
CA SER A 183 10.08 10.31 -17.93
C SER A 183 9.60 11.58 -17.22
N ARG A 184 9.47 11.52 -15.89
CA ARG A 184 8.95 12.64 -15.07
C ARG A 184 10.05 13.16 -14.14
N PRO A 185 10.19 14.49 -13.97
CA PRO A 185 11.08 15.02 -12.94
C PRO A 185 10.70 14.51 -11.55
N PHE A 186 11.68 14.03 -10.79
CA PHE A 186 11.48 13.64 -9.41
C PHE A 186 11.15 14.86 -8.56
N ASP A 187 10.05 14.79 -7.81
CA ASP A 187 9.63 15.86 -6.88
C ASP A 187 10.40 15.78 -5.56
N GLU A 188 11.68 16.15 -5.62
CA GLU A 188 12.56 16.09 -4.45
C GLU A 188 12.05 16.96 -3.29
N ALA A 189 11.47 18.12 -3.57
CA ALA A 189 10.97 19.01 -2.52
C ALA A 189 9.75 18.41 -1.81
N GLY A 190 8.81 17.83 -2.55
CA GLY A 190 7.66 17.12 -2.00
C GLY A 190 8.08 15.88 -1.22
N MET A 191 9.02 15.09 -1.78
CA MET A 191 9.54 13.91 -1.11
C MET A 191 10.28 14.24 0.18
N ARG A 192 11.10 15.29 0.19
CA ARG A 192 11.79 15.79 1.40
C ARG A 192 10.81 16.23 2.48
N ALA A 193 9.75 16.92 2.10
CA ALA A 193 8.69 17.30 3.05
C ALA A 193 7.97 16.06 3.63
N MET A 194 7.72 15.04 2.81
CA MET A 194 7.15 13.77 3.26
C MET A 194 8.13 13.02 4.18
N ALA A 195 9.39 12.87 3.79
CA ALA A 195 10.44 12.23 4.58
C ALA A 195 10.60 12.88 5.96
N ALA A 196 10.54 14.22 6.02
CA ALA A 196 10.60 14.94 7.30
C ALA A 196 9.40 14.64 8.21
N ARG A 197 8.21 14.44 7.65
CA ARG A 197 7.00 14.02 8.40
C ARG A 197 7.14 12.58 8.88
N VAL A 198 7.61 11.67 8.02
CA VAL A 198 7.84 10.25 8.35
C VAL A 198 8.86 10.14 9.47
N ALA A 199 10.05 10.74 9.32
CA ALA A 199 11.11 10.73 10.33
C ALA A 199 10.68 11.40 11.66
N GLY A 200 9.74 12.35 11.61
CA GLY A 200 9.22 13.02 12.82
C GLY A 200 8.13 12.25 13.55
N ARG A 201 7.48 11.29 12.88
CA ARG A 201 6.34 10.55 13.42
C ARG A 201 6.66 9.10 13.77
N THR A 202 7.54 8.46 13.02
CA THR A 202 7.80 7.03 13.13
C THR A 202 8.56 6.70 14.42
N ARG A 203 8.08 5.72 15.19
CA ARG A 203 8.69 5.27 16.45
C ARG A 203 10.04 4.60 16.24
N ASN A 204 10.14 3.75 15.20
CA ASN A 204 11.35 3.01 14.84
C ASN A 204 11.51 2.99 13.31
N ILE A 205 12.18 4.01 12.78
CA ILE A 205 12.34 4.17 11.33
C ILE A 205 13.22 3.05 10.73
N ALA A 206 14.20 2.55 11.46
CA ALA A 206 15.03 1.43 11.02
C ALA A 206 14.18 0.15 10.84
N ALA A 207 13.30 -0.16 11.80
CA ALA A 207 12.39 -1.30 11.68
C ALA A 207 11.40 -1.12 10.53
N GLN A 208 10.84 0.08 10.35
CA GLN A 208 9.92 0.38 9.24
C GLN A 208 10.56 0.11 7.88
N LEU A 209 11.84 0.45 7.70
CA LEU A 209 12.53 0.32 6.43
C LEU A 209 13.20 -1.05 6.21
N THR A 210 13.30 -1.87 7.26
CA THR A 210 13.99 -3.17 7.18
C THR A 210 13.01 -4.35 7.28
N ASN A 211 12.19 -4.37 8.33
CA ASN A 211 11.40 -5.56 8.70
C ASN A 211 10.41 -6.01 7.63
N PRO A 212 9.64 -5.12 6.95
CA PRO A 212 8.67 -5.54 5.95
C PRO A 212 9.25 -6.31 4.75
N PHE A 213 10.57 -6.19 4.51
CA PHE A 213 11.28 -6.89 3.44
C PHE A 213 11.86 -8.24 3.89
N MET A 214 11.81 -8.54 5.19
CA MET A 214 12.35 -9.78 5.79
C MET A 214 11.27 -10.77 6.21
N ILE A 215 10.00 -10.39 6.14
CA ILE A 215 8.90 -11.27 6.56
C ILE A 215 8.68 -12.42 5.58
N ASP A 216 8.23 -13.55 6.10
CA ASP A 216 7.79 -14.67 5.27
C ASP A 216 6.52 -14.30 4.51
N ALA A 217 6.53 -14.48 3.19
CA ALA A 217 5.37 -14.28 2.32
C ALA A 217 4.35 -15.44 2.43
N GLY A 218 4.75 -16.56 2.99
CA GLY A 218 3.95 -17.79 3.12
C GLY A 218 3.80 -18.53 1.79
N GLU A 219 2.84 -19.42 1.71
CA GLU A 219 2.58 -20.22 0.51
C GLU A 219 2.15 -19.36 -0.69
N PRO A 220 2.61 -19.69 -1.91
CA PRO A 220 2.21 -19.01 -3.13
C PRO A 220 0.70 -19.05 -3.36
N TRP A 221 0.11 -17.92 -3.76
CA TRP A 221 -1.35 -17.82 -3.94
C TRP A 221 -1.79 -17.39 -5.34
N ARG A 222 -0.88 -17.17 -6.29
CA ARG A 222 -1.23 -16.77 -7.68
C ARG A 222 -2.27 -17.71 -8.29
N GLY A 223 -2.12 -19.04 -8.12
CA GLY A 223 -3.06 -20.04 -8.61
C GLY A 223 -4.47 -19.95 -8.01
N ARG A 224 -4.68 -19.12 -6.97
CA ARG A 224 -5.96 -18.87 -6.33
C ARG A 224 -6.64 -17.59 -6.79
N LEU A 225 -5.98 -16.74 -7.58
CA LEU A 225 -6.51 -15.43 -7.98
C LEU A 225 -7.86 -15.54 -8.70
N GLY A 226 -8.09 -16.63 -9.45
CA GLY A 226 -9.38 -16.96 -10.04
C GLY A 226 -10.54 -17.17 -9.06
N GLN A 227 -10.27 -17.26 -7.75
CA GLN A 227 -11.28 -17.41 -6.68
C GLN A 227 -11.70 -16.04 -6.10
N ILE A 228 -11.03 -14.95 -6.45
CA ILE A 228 -11.41 -13.60 -5.99
C ILE A 228 -12.76 -13.25 -6.61
N THR A 229 -13.76 -13.02 -5.77
CA THR A 229 -15.13 -12.65 -6.17
C THR A 229 -15.40 -11.17 -6.02
N ALA A 230 -14.58 -10.44 -5.29
CA ALA A 230 -14.70 -9.01 -5.12
C ALA A 230 -14.44 -8.28 -6.45
N PRO A 231 -15.30 -7.33 -6.86
CA PRO A 231 -14.99 -6.48 -8.01
C PRO A 231 -13.61 -5.88 -7.86
N THR A 232 -12.78 -6.00 -8.89
CA THR A 232 -11.37 -5.62 -8.82
C THR A 232 -11.01 -4.57 -9.87
N LEU A 233 -10.25 -3.57 -9.45
CA LEU A 233 -9.60 -2.55 -10.29
C LEU A 233 -8.09 -2.67 -10.11
N VAL A 234 -7.35 -2.83 -11.21
CA VAL A 234 -5.90 -2.84 -11.21
C VAL A 234 -5.39 -1.52 -11.76
N LEU A 235 -4.60 -0.80 -10.99
CA LEU A 235 -3.93 0.46 -11.34
C LEU A 235 -2.43 0.20 -11.44
N HIS A 236 -1.80 0.48 -12.60
CA HIS A 236 -0.40 0.14 -12.76
C HIS A 236 0.36 1.20 -13.55
N GLY A 237 1.54 1.60 -13.05
CA GLY A 237 2.41 2.57 -13.70
C GLY A 237 2.99 2.02 -15.00
N THR A 238 3.01 2.85 -16.07
CA THR A 238 3.61 2.44 -17.35
C THR A 238 5.13 2.34 -17.30
N GLU A 239 5.74 2.94 -16.26
CA GLU A 239 7.19 2.98 -16.06
C GLU A 239 7.60 2.36 -14.71
N ASP A 240 6.77 1.45 -14.17
CA ASP A 240 7.08 0.76 -12.91
C ASP A 240 8.36 -0.09 -13.09
N PRO A 241 9.47 0.27 -12.43
CA PRO A 241 10.73 -0.44 -12.60
C PRO A 241 10.82 -1.71 -11.75
N MET A 242 9.96 -1.84 -10.73
CA MET A 242 9.94 -3.01 -9.84
C MET A 242 9.04 -4.11 -10.39
N PHE A 243 7.83 -3.76 -10.78
CA PHE A 243 6.90 -4.65 -11.45
C PHE A 243 6.51 -4.04 -12.80
N PRO A 244 7.19 -4.40 -13.90
CA PRO A 244 6.80 -3.91 -15.23
C PRO A 244 5.31 -4.09 -15.48
N ILE A 245 4.73 -3.26 -16.36
CA ILE A 245 3.28 -3.15 -16.56
C ILE A 245 2.57 -4.47 -16.86
N GLU A 246 3.31 -5.47 -17.35
CA GLU A 246 2.84 -6.82 -17.60
C GLU A 246 2.31 -7.51 -16.33
N HIS A 247 2.88 -7.18 -15.16
CA HIS A 247 2.39 -7.69 -13.87
C HIS A 247 0.95 -7.22 -13.57
N GLY A 248 0.68 -5.94 -13.81
CA GLY A 248 -0.67 -5.39 -13.65
C GLY A 248 -1.67 -5.98 -14.65
N ARG A 249 -1.23 -6.21 -15.89
CA ARG A 249 -2.07 -6.86 -16.92
C ARG A 249 -2.38 -8.30 -16.56
N ALA A 250 -1.38 -9.06 -16.11
CA ALA A 250 -1.57 -10.44 -15.65
C ALA A 250 -2.57 -10.52 -14.47
N LEU A 251 -2.46 -9.60 -13.48
CA LEU A 251 -3.45 -9.50 -12.41
C LEU A 251 -4.88 -9.30 -12.93
N ALA A 252 -5.05 -8.41 -13.90
CA ALA A 252 -6.37 -8.13 -14.46
C ALA A 252 -6.91 -9.30 -15.31
N GLU A 253 -6.05 -10.09 -15.91
CA GLU A 253 -6.41 -11.29 -16.68
C GLU A 253 -6.74 -12.47 -15.75
N GLU A 254 -6.01 -12.63 -14.65
CA GLU A 254 -6.13 -13.78 -13.74
C GLU A 254 -7.26 -13.60 -12.69
N ILE A 255 -7.70 -12.36 -12.42
CA ILE A 255 -8.82 -12.09 -11.52
C ILE A 255 -10.11 -11.91 -12.33
N PRO A 256 -11.14 -12.73 -12.11
CA PRO A 256 -12.38 -12.68 -12.89
C PRO A 256 -13.06 -11.31 -12.86
N GLY A 257 -13.29 -10.73 -14.04
CA GLY A 257 -13.98 -9.45 -14.17
C GLY A 257 -13.17 -8.23 -13.72
N ALA A 258 -11.89 -8.38 -13.45
CA ALA A 258 -11.04 -7.26 -13.08
C ALA A 258 -10.90 -6.26 -14.25
N ARG A 259 -10.85 -4.99 -13.92
CA ARG A 259 -10.57 -3.89 -14.85
C ARG A 259 -9.13 -3.44 -14.71
N PHE A 260 -8.49 -3.10 -15.81
CA PHE A 260 -7.12 -2.57 -15.83
C PHE A 260 -7.11 -1.11 -16.25
N MET A 261 -6.33 -0.30 -15.58
CA MET A 261 -6.03 1.09 -15.95
C MET A 261 -4.54 1.35 -15.83
N ALA A 262 -3.90 1.69 -16.94
CA ALA A 262 -2.52 2.14 -16.96
C ALA A 262 -2.45 3.59 -16.44
N MET A 263 -1.42 3.87 -15.64
CA MET A 263 -1.08 5.21 -15.18
C MET A 263 0.17 5.69 -15.94
N GLU A 264 -0.03 6.60 -16.87
CA GLU A 264 1.07 7.14 -17.68
C GLU A 264 2.10 7.88 -16.81
N GLN A 265 3.38 7.78 -17.18
CA GLN A 265 4.48 8.46 -16.50
C GLN A 265 4.51 8.18 -14.98
N THR A 266 4.17 6.97 -14.59
CA THR A 266 4.12 6.54 -13.18
C THR A 266 5.02 5.35 -13.00
N GLY A 267 5.90 5.42 -11.99
CA GLY A 267 6.79 4.36 -11.55
C GLY A 267 6.17 3.45 -10.49
N HIS A 268 7.01 2.84 -9.65
CA HIS A 268 6.57 2.08 -8.48
C HIS A 268 6.37 3.00 -7.28
N GLU A 269 5.39 3.86 -7.33
CA GLU A 269 5.17 4.93 -6.37
C GLU A 269 3.70 5.05 -5.98
N VAL A 270 3.43 5.56 -4.78
CA VAL A 270 2.07 5.92 -4.39
C VAL A 270 1.63 7.09 -5.24
N PHE A 271 0.52 6.97 -5.89
CA PHE A 271 -0.07 7.84 -6.91
C PHE A 271 0.52 9.26 -6.98
N PRO A 272 1.32 9.58 -8.02
CA PRO A 272 1.87 10.93 -8.18
C PRO A 272 0.74 11.95 -8.32
N ARG A 273 0.95 13.15 -7.80
CA ARG A 273 -0.09 14.20 -7.74
C ARG A 273 -0.71 14.50 -9.10
N ALA A 274 0.06 14.36 -10.18
CA ALA A 274 -0.42 14.54 -11.56
C ALA A 274 -1.50 13.52 -11.96
N GLN A 275 -1.55 12.35 -11.28
CA GLN A 275 -2.52 11.29 -11.55
C GLN A 275 -3.74 11.33 -10.60
N TRP A 276 -3.73 12.18 -9.58
CA TRP A 276 -4.76 12.12 -8.53
C TRP A 276 -6.18 12.27 -9.04
N ASP A 277 -6.45 13.18 -9.98
CA ASP A 277 -7.82 13.38 -10.50
C ASP A 277 -8.30 12.08 -11.19
N THR A 278 -7.47 11.50 -12.04
CA THR A 278 -7.79 10.26 -12.76
C THR A 278 -7.96 9.08 -11.80
N VAL A 279 -7.05 8.92 -10.84
CA VAL A 279 -7.07 7.81 -9.88
C VAL A 279 -8.24 7.94 -8.91
N VAL A 280 -8.50 9.14 -8.39
CA VAL A 280 -9.64 9.41 -7.49
C VAL A 280 -10.95 9.09 -8.20
N ASP A 281 -11.13 9.57 -9.43
CA ASP A 281 -12.34 9.29 -10.21
C ASP A 281 -12.52 7.79 -10.46
N ALA A 282 -11.43 7.08 -10.81
CA ALA A 282 -11.47 5.63 -11.01
C ALA A 282 -11.85 4.86 -9.74
N ILE A 283 -11.27 5.24 -8.57
CA ILE A 283 -11.61 4.64 -7.27
C ILE A 283 -13.05 4.96 -6.88
N LEU A 284 -13.50 6.22 -7.05
CA LEU A 284 -14.87 6.62 -6.73
C LEU A 284 -15.89 5.89 -7.58
N ASP A 285 -15.63 5.72 -8.89
CA ASP A 285 -16.48 4.95 -9.78
C ASP A 285 -16.51 3.47 -9.39
N HIS A 286 -15.35 2.90 -9.13
CA HIS A 286 -15.22 1.49 -8.76
C HIS A 286 -15.94 1.16 -7.45
N THR A 287 -15.96 2.09 -6.51
CA THR A 287 -16.59 1.95 -5.20
C THR A 287 -18.07 2.37 -5.16
N ARG A 288 -18.67 2.83 -6.27
CA ARG A 288 -20.11 3.18 -6.37
C ARG A 288 -21.01 1.97 -6.45
N ALA A 289 -20.53 0.87 -7.02
CA ALA A 289 -21.34 -0.30 -7.37
C ALA A 289 -21.86 -1.10 -6.18
N PHE A 290 -21.41 -0.83 -4.96
CA PHE A 290 -21.82 -1.50 -3.76
C PHE A 290 -22.57 -0.54 -2.82
N ARG A 291 -23.92 -0.51 -2.95
CA ARG A 291 -24.77 -0.16 -1.80
C ARG A 291 -24.98 -1.47 -1.05
N PRO A 292 -24.60 -1.59 0.25
CA PRO A 292 -25.06 -2.71 1.05
C PRO A 292 -26.59 -2.70 1.03
N VAL A 293 -27.19 -3.83 0.72
CA VAL A 293 -28.64 -4.09 0.81
C VAL A 293 -29.02 -4.19 2.28
#